data_d9fc832efb5376a1d17eed2e14e0a15c
#
_entry.id   d9fc832efb5376a1d17eed2e14e0a15c
#
_cell.length_a   1.000
_cell.length_b   1.000
_cell.length_c   1.000
_cell.angle_alpha   90.00
_cell.angle_beta   90.00
_cell.angle_gamma   90.00
#
_symmetry.space_group_name_H-M   'P 1'
#
loop_
_entity.id
_entity.type
_entity.pdbx_description
1 polymer ?
#
loop_
_entity_poly.entity_id
_entity_poly.type
_entity_poly.pdbx_seq_one_letter_code
_entity_poly.pdbx_strand_id
1 'polypeptide(L)'
;MGKCIIRWYKQASPSRKCGEYKWAGSQDFERKNMRKSMNNISKESIHNHQKKIAVINDFSGFGRCSLAVALPIISAMKVQCCPLPTSIFSNHTGFKSFYYKDFTEYMPDYMEEWKRLNLHFEGISTGFLGSAKQINIVQEFFKHFKKKDTVVVIDPVMGDYGKCYPTYTDEMCQRMKELVEYADILTPNLTEACILTEIPYREDMKVSQVIEIARELSERGPKKVVITGIIQKSYISNLCYEVGQEPTMRKTQKVGTQRSGTGDIFASIIAADAVNGVPFKDSVRKASLFIKKCIIRSMELEIPVTDGVCFEEVLGSLKP
;
A
#
# COMPACT_ATOMS: atom_id res chain seq x y z
N MET A 1 35.02 -9.72 -6.17
CA MET A 1 34.98 -8.49 -7.00
C MET A 1 34.38 -7.38 -6.17
N GLY A 2 35.17 -6.66 -5.43
CA GLY A 2 34.72 -5.60 -4.55
C GLY A 2 35.83 -4.55 -4.48
N LYS A 3 35.74 -3.51 -5.32
CA LYS A 3 36.62 -2.32 -5.24
C LYS A 3 36.04 -1.20 -6.12
N CYS A 4 34.84 -0.67 -5.81
CA CYS A 4 34.35 0.52 -6.51
C CYS A 4 33.44 1.48 -5.72
N ILE A 5 33.27 1.32 -4.40
CA ILE A 5 32.34 2.17 -3.62
C ILE A 5 33.06 3.06 -2.56
N ILE A 6 34.38 3.00 -2.44
CA ILE A 6 35.09 3.74 -1.39
C ILE A 6 36.04 4.80 -1.98
N ARG A 7 35.62 5.65 -2.87
CA ARG A 7 36.48 6.77 -3.36
C ARG A 7 35.86 8.17 -3.28
N TRP A 8 34.69 8.34 -2.67
CA TRP A 8 34.01 9.66 -2.57
C TRP A 8 34.03 10.30 -1.18
N TYR A 9 34.63 9.66 -0.17
CA TYR A 9 34.59 10.15 1.22
C TYR A 9 35.91 10.68 1.79
N LYS A 10 36.93 10.95 0.97
CA LYS A 10 38.23 11.41 1.47
C LYS A 10 38.75 12.72 0.90
N GLN A 11 37.90 13.73 0.68
CA GLN A 11 38.35 15.12 0.50
C GLN A 11 37.25 16.12 0.88
N ALA A 12 36.94 16.23 2.14
CA ALA A 12 36.29 17.43 2.70
C ALA A 12 36.95 17.76 4.03
N SER A 13 37.82 18.74 4.03
CA SER A 13 38.33 19.37 5.25
C SER A 13 37.21 20.23 5.90
N PRO A 14 37.12 20.30 7.24
CA PRO A 14 36.07 21.03 7.93
C PRO A 14 36.44 22.50 8.10
N SER A 15 36.04 23.36 7.16
CA SER A 15 35.83 24.78 7.41
C SER A 15 35.36 25.49 6.13
N ARG A 16 34.02 25.61 5.97
CA ARG A 16 33.42 26.74 5.25
C ARG A 16 31.94 26.87 5.60
N LYS A 17 31.57 28.09 5.97
CA LYS A 17 30.22 28.55 6.26
C LYS A 17 29.27 28.28 5.08
N CYS A 18 28.02 27.96 5.39
CA CYS A 18 26.90 27.83 4.47
C CYS A 18 26.84 29.10 3.58
N GLY A 19 27.27 28.99 2.35
CA GLY A 19 27.20 30.03 1.33
C GLY A 19 26.49 29.44 0.10
N GLU A 20 25.56 30.22 -0.42
CA GLU A 20 24.77 29.93 -1.62
C GLU A 20 25.61 29.37 -2.77
N TYR A 21 25.38 28.14 -3.17
CA TYR A 21 25.95 27.59 -4.40
C TYR A 21 25.21 28.15 -5.61
N LYS A 22 25.73 29.25 -6.17
CA LYS A 22 25.40 29.64 -7.55
C LYS A 22 26.13 28.70 -8.51
N TRP A 23 25.38 27.83 -9.16
CA TRP A 23 25.87 27.06 -10.30
C TRP A 23 26.04 27.98 -11.51
N ALA A 24 27.26 28.45 -11.74
CA ALA A 24 27.66 29.07 -13.01
C ALA A 24 28.39 28.02 -13.86
N GLY A 25 27.64 27.20 -14.56
CA GLY A 25 28.13 26.28 -15.58
C GLY A 25 27.29 26.41 -16.84
N SER A 26 27.90 26.56 -17.99
CA SER A 26 27.27 26.90 -19.26
C SER A 26 26.12 25.94 -19.60
N GLN A 27 24.91 26.45 -19.70
CA GLN A 27 23.69 25.72 -20.07
C GLN A 27 23.81 24.93 -21.38
N ASP A 28 24.71 25.33 -22.28
CA ASP A 28 24.94 24.64 -23.56
C ASP A 28 25.77 23.36 -23.45
N PHE A 29 26.70 23.27 -22.48
CA PHE A 29 27.47 22.06 -22.25
C PHE A 29 26.61 20.97 -21.59
N GLU A 30 25.78 21.39 -20.63
CA GLU A 30 24.81 20.49 -19.98
C GLU A 30 23.73 20.01 -20.95
N ARG A 31 23.18 20.89 -21.79
CA ARG A 31 22.20 20.50 -22.83
C ARG A 31 22.77 19.55 -23.88
N LYS A 32 24.03 19.71 -24.30
CA LYS A 32 24.70 18.76 -25.22
C LYS A 32 24.98 17.43 -24.57
N ASN A 33 25.38 17.40 -23.30
CA ASN A 33 25.58 16.15 -22.58
C ASN A 33 24.27 15.45 -22.22
N MET A 34 23.20 16.20 -21.87
CA MET A 34 21.85 15.65 -21.73
C MET A 34 21.33 15.06 -23.06
N ARG A 35 21.49 15.75 -24.19
CA ARG A 35 21.08 15.20 -25.50
C ARG A 35 21.89 13.96 -25.90
N LYS A 36 23.19 13.91 -25.61
CA LYS A 36 24.00 12.69 -25.83
C LYS A 36 23.59 11.57 -24.88
N SER A 37 23.28 11.85 -23.63
CA SER A 37 22.73 10.90 -22.66
C SER A 37 21.36 10.40 -23.10
N MET A 38 20.47 11.29 -23.56
CA MET A 38 19.13 10.92 -24.05
C MET A 38 19.17 10.07 -25.35
N ASN A 39 20.14 10.28 -26.23
CA ASN A 39 20.30 9.45 -27.43
C ASN A 39 20.96 8.09 -27.15
N ASN A 40 21.67 7.92 -26.02
CA ASN A 40 22.16 6.63 -25.55
C ASN A 40 21.11 5.85 -24.75
N ILE A 41 20.10 6.52 -24.16
CA ILE A 41 18.97 5.88 -23.45
C ILE A 41 18.12 5.02 -24.41
N SER A 42 18.18 5.25 -25.72
CA SER A 42 17.44 4.46 -26.73
C SER A 42 17.93 3.01 -26.92
N LYS A 43 18.99 2.59 -26.25
CA LYS A 43 19.49 1.19 -26.22
C LYS A 43 19.69 0.62 -24.82
N GLU A 44 19.47 1.40 -23.76
CA GLU A 44 19.68 0.96 -22.39
C GLU A 44 18.37 0.61 -21.68
N SER A 45 18.36 -0.61 -21.22
CA SER A 45 17.57 -1.18 -20.15
C SER A 45 16.06 -0.99 -20.23
N ILE A 46 15.41 -2.01 -20.72
CA ILE A 46 14.01 -2.28 -20.38
C ILE A 46 13.97 -2.48 -18.86
N HIS A 47 13.48 -1.48 -18.11
CA HIS A 47 13.30 -1.55 -16.64
C HIS A 47 12.24 -2.58 -16.19
N ASN A 48 11.65 -3.34 -17.12
CA ASN A 48 10.43 -4.11 -16.92
C ASN A 48 10.65 -5.63 -16.99
N HIS A 49 11.86 -6.13 -16.68
CA HIS A 49 12.14 -7.57 -16.63
C HIS A 49 11.55 -8.28 -15.41
N GLN A 50 11.35 -7.57 -14.30
CA GLN A 50 10.76 -8.09 -13.08
C GLN A 50 9.39 -7.44 -12.85
N LYS A 51 8.43 -8.24 -12.40
CA LYS A 51 7.11 -7.74 -11.98
C LYS A 51 7.25 -6.69 -10.88
N LYS A 52 6.49 -5.60 -10.99
CA LYS A 52 6.50 -4.47 -10.06
C LYS A 52 5.10 -4.13 -9.60
N ILE A 53 5.01 -3.68 -8.35
CA ILE A 53 3.82 -3.07 -7.79
C ILE A 53 4.18 -1.66 -7.35
N ALA A 54 3.48 -0.65 -7.88
CA ALA A 54 3.50 0.68 -7.30
C ALA A 54 2.63 0.69 -6.04
N VAL A 55 3.20 1.05 -4.89
CA VAL A 55 2.46 1.13 -3.63
C VAL A 55 2.38 2.57 -3.18
N ILE A 56 1.16 3.13 -3.18
CA ILE A 56 0.86 4.51 -2.80
C ILE A 56 0.30 4.48 -1.38
N ASN A 57 1.13 4.81 -0.39
CA ASN A 57 0.79 4.72 1.02
C ASN A 57 1.72 5.64 1.84
N ASP A 58 1.44 5.86 3.13
CA ASP A 58 2.36 6.56 4.00
C ASP A 58 3.59 5.70 4.35
N PHE A 59 4.63 6.36 4.83
CA PHE A 59 5.80 5.72 5.39
C PHE A 59 5.92 6.07 6.87
N SER A 60 5.72 5.09 7.73
CA SER A 60 5.92 5.20 9.17
C SER A 60 7.23 4.51 9.58
N GLY A 61 8.14 5.25 10.19
CA GLY A 61 9.47 4.76 10.55
C GLY A 61 9.46 3.72 11.67
N PHE A 62 8.48 3.80 12.59
CA PHE A 62 8.30 2.87 13.69
C PHE A 62 6.84 2.46 13.88
N GLY A 63 6.60 1.22 14.31
CA GLY A 63 5.28 0.70 14.67
C GLY A 63 4.65 -0.25 13.64
N ARG A 64 5.40 -0.71 12.66
CA ARG A 64 5.01 -1.72 11.63
C ARG A 64 3.65 -1.44 10.98
N CYS A 65 3.62 -0.51 10.07
CA CYS A 65 2.45 -0.23 9.21
C CYS A 65 2.88 0.29 7.84
N SER A 66 1.92 0.40 6.96
CA SER A 66 2.03 1.11 5.69
C SER A 66 3.21 0.63 4.81
N LEU A 67 4.00 1.53 4.20
CA LEU A 67 5.14 1.17 3.33
C LEU A 67 6.22 0.35 4.03
N ALA A 68 6.44 0.55 5.33
CA ALA A 68 7.41 -0.22 6.10
C ALA A 68 7.04 -1.72 6.19
N VAL A 69 5.75 -2.04 6.04
CA VAL A 69 5.23 -3.41 5.95
C VAL A 69 5.15 -3.88 4.50
N ALA A 70 4.62 -3.05 3.60
CA ALA A 70 4.42 -3.43 2.20
C ALA A 70 5.74 -3.80 1.51
N LEU A 71 6.81 -3.05 1.73
CA LEU A 71 8.13 -3.29 1.15
C LEU A 71 8.64 -4.72 1.39
N PRO A 72 8.82 -5.20 2.65
CA PRO A 72 9.31 -6.54 2.90
C PRO A 72 8.33 -7.64 2.50
N ILE A 73 7.02 -7.45 2.67
CA ILE A 73 6.00 -8.46 2.33
C ILE A 73 5.99 -8.71 0.82
N ILE A 74 5.87 -7.67 0.01
CA ILE A 74 5.83 -7.78 -1.46
C ILE A 74 7.15 -8.34 -1.99
N SER A 75 8.28 -7.89 -1.43
CA SER A 75 9.61 -8.38 -1.82
C SER A 75 9.80 -9.87 -1.51
N ALA A 76 9.33 -10.35 -0.34
CA ALA A 76 9.36 -11.77 0.01
C ALA A 76 8.55 -12.63 -0.97
N MET A 77 7.51 -12.06 -1.60
CA MET A 77 6.70 -12.70 -2.63
C MET A 77 7.26 -12.54 -4.04
N LYS A 78 8.54 -12.13 -4.18
CA LYS A 78 9.30 -12.04 -5.44
C LYS A 78 8.74 -11.01 -6.43
N VAL A 79 8.09 -9.97 -5.94
CA VAL A 79 7.65 -8.82 -6.72
C VAL A 79 8.42 -7.59 -6.23
N GLN A 80 8.84 -6.72 -7.14
CA GLN A 80 9.47 -5.45 -6.77
C GLN A 80 8.41 -4.49 -6.23
N CYS A 81 8.55 -4.08 -4.98
CA CYS A 81 7.74 -3.00 -4.40
C CYS A 81 8.35 -1.65 -4.78
N CYS A 82 7.56 -0.79 -5.41
CA CYS A 82 7.94 0.57 -5.80
C CYS A 82 7.09 1.57 -5.00
N PRO A 83 7.61 2.13 -3.89
CA PRO A 83 6.83 2.99 -3.02
C PRO A 83 6.68 4.40 -3.56
N LEU A 84 5.45 4.94 -3.54
CA LEU A 84 5.15 6.36 -3.69
C LEU A 84 4.59 6.87 -2.34
N PRO A 85 5.38 7.56 -1.52
CA PRO A 85 4.93 8.05 -0.22
C PRO A 85 3.82 9.09 -0.34
N THR A 86 2.78 9.00 0.48
CA THR A 86 1.75 10.03 0.65
C THR A 86 2.10 10.98 1.79
N SER A 87 2.76 10.45 2.81
CA SER A 87 3.24 11.17 3.99
C SER A 87 4.35 10.38 4.68
N ILE A 88 5.11 11.06 5.52
CA ILE A 88 6.18 10.47 6.31
C ILE A 88 5.90 10.72 7.80
N PHE A 89 5.84 9.64 8.56
CA PHE A 89 5.67 9.66 10.01
C PHE A 89 6.93 9.10 10.69
N SER A 90 7.31 9.67 11.82
CA SER A 90 8.34 9.05 12.68
C SER A 90 7.86 7.70 13.25
N ASN A 91 6.58 7.65 13.60
CA ASN A 91 5.84 6.50 14.12
C ASN A 91 4.36 6.73 13.86
N HIS A 92 3.55 5.67 13.78
CA HIS A 92 2.14 5.81 13.43
C HIS A 92 1.31 6.56 14.49
N THR A 93 0.14 7.01 14.10
CA THR A 93 -0.74 7.88 14.90
C THR A 93 -1.33 7.24 16.17
N GLY A 94 -1.14 5.94 16.39
CA GLY A 94 -1.51 5.23 17.63
C GLY A 94 -0.60 5.52 18.82
N PHE A 95 0.55 6.18 18.62
CA PHE A 95 1.43 6.66 19.69
C PHE A 95 0.96 8.01 20.22
N LYS A 96 1.36 8.35 21.46
CA LYS A 96 0.98 9.62 22.10
C LYS A 96 1.46 10.87 21.36
N SER A 97 2.57 10.75 20.62
CA SER A 97 3.14 11.81 19.79
C SER A 97 3.83 11.21 18.59
N PHE A 98 3.90 11.95 17.50
CA PHE A 98 4.58 11.56 16.28
C PHE A 98 5.00 12.82 15.51
N TYR A 99 6.07 12.70 14.72
CA TYR A 99 6.39 13.67 13.67
C TYR A 99 5.62 13.31 12.41
N TYR A 100 5.12 14.32 11.71
CA TYR A 100 4.37 14.16 10.46
C TYR A 100 4.85 15.16 9.42
N LYS A 101 5.08 14.66 8.20
CA LYS A 101 5.32 15.47 7.02
C LYS A 101 4.41 15.02 5.89
N ASP A 102 3.54 15.89 5.44
CA ASP A 102 2.74 15.70 4.22
C ASP A 102 3.65 15.67 2.98
N PHE A 103 3.44 14.72 2.10
CA PHE A 103 4.23 14.56 0.87
C PHE A 103 3.45 14.98 -0.39
N THR A 104 2.24 15.53 -0.24
CA THR A 104 1.33 15.88 -1.34
C THR A 104 2.00 16.71 -2.43
N GLU A 105 2.76 17.75 -2.06
CA GLU A 105 3.40 18.66 -3.01
C GLU A 105 4.54 18.00 -3.82
N TYR A 106 5.11 16.90 -3.33
CA TYR A 106 6.24 16.21 -3.96
C TYR A 106 5.81 15.00 -4.82
N MET A 107 4.58 14.51 -4.63
CA MET A 107 4.09 13.34 -5.38
C MET A 107 4.08 13.55 -6.90
N PRO A 108 3.68 14.72 -7.45
CA PRO A 108 3.68 14.94 -8.88
C PRO A 108 5.08 14.84 -9.51
N ASP A 109 6.10 15.48 -8.91
CA ASP A 109 7.48 15.42 -9.41
C ASP A 109 8.05 13.99 -9.30
N TYR A 110 7.71 13.27 -8.24
CA TYR A 110 8.08 11.88 -8.07
C TYR A 110 7.50 10.99 -9.19
N MET A 111 6.21 11.19 -9.51
CA MET A 111 5.55 10.49 -10.60
C MET A 111 6.15 10.85 -11.96
N GLU A 112 6.54 12.09 -12.15
CA GLU A 112 7.14 12.55 -13.41
C GLU A 112 8.46 11.85 -13.71
N GLU A 113 9.30 11.59 -12.69
CA GLU A 113 10.51 10.78 -12.88
C GLU A 113 10.18 9.33 -13.29
N TRP A 114 9.14 8.73 -12.73
CA TRP A 114 8.71 7.39 -13.14
C TRP A 114 8.17 7.34 -14.58
N LYS A 115 7.53 8.43 -15.03
CA LYS A 115 7.12 8.60 -16.43
C LYS A 115 8.33 8.69 -17.35
N ARG A 116 9.36 9.46 -16.97
CA ARG A 116 10.61 9.59 -17.73
C ARG A 116 11.34 8.27 -17.86
N LEU A 117 11.31 7.44 -16.84
CA LEU A 117 11.85 6.08 -16.87
C LEU A 117 10.98 5.10 -17.66
N ASN A 118 9.81 5.52 -18.13
CA ASN A 118 8.82 4.67 -18.82
C ASN A 118 8.53 3.37 -18.04
N LEU A 119 8.29 3.50 -16.73
CA LEU A 119 8.01 2.35 -15.89
C LEU A 119 6.65 1.75 -16.20
N HIS A 120 6.59 0.44 -16.18
CA HIS A 120 5.38 -0.36 -16.22
C HIS A 120 5.18 -1.08 -14.88
N PHE A 121 3.94 -1.12 -14.40
CA PHE A 121 3.56 -1.80 -13.17
C PHE A 121 2.51 -2.86 -13.48
N GLU A 122 2.77 -4.11 -13.10
CA GLU A 122 1.80 -5.20 -13.15
C GLU A 122 0.75 -5.07 -12.05
N GLY A 123 1.06 -4.31 -11.01
CA GLY A 123 0.11 -3.97 -9.95
C GLY A 123 0.25 -2.53 -9.47
N ILE A 124 -0.86 -1.97 -9.02
CA ILE A 124 -0.91 -0.70 -8.28
C ILE A 124 -1.70 -0.98 -7.00
N SER A 125 -1.13 -0.64 -5.85
CA SER A 125 -1.81 -0.77 -4.56
C SER A 125 -1.89 0.59 -3.88
N THR A 126 -3.04 0.94 -3.31
CA THR A 126 -3.21 2.16 -2.52
C THR A 126 -3.55 1.82 -1.07
N GLY A 127 -3.12 2.66 -0.15
CA GLY A 127 -3.47 2.63 1.26
C GLY A 127 -3.86 4.02 1.74
N PHE A 128 -3.26 4.49 2.84
CA PHE A 128 -3.58 5.78 3.45
C PHE A 128 -3.32 6.98 2.52
N LEU A 129 -4.33 7.84 2.42
CA LEU A 129 -4.26 9.14 1.73
C LEU A 129 -4.56 10.24 2.74
N GLY A 130 -3.71 11.25 2.80
CA GLY A 130 -3.79 12.31 3.80
C GLY A 130 -4.70 13.49 3.44
N SER A 131 -5.17 13.58 2.19
CA SER A 131 -6.00 14.71 1.72
C SER A 131 -6.78 14.40 0.44
N ALA A 132 -7.86 15.16 0.21
CA ALA A 132 -8.62 15.11 -1.05
C ALA A 132 -7.73 15.43 -2.28
N LYS A 133 -6.70 16.28 -2.13
CA LYS A 133 -5.73 16.59 -3.18
C LYS A 133 -4.93 15.34 -3.58
N GLN A 134 -4.57 14.47 -2.63
CA GLN A 134 -3.91 13.20 -2.93
C GLN A 134 -4.80 12.25 -3.71
N ILE A 135 -6.11 12.24 -3.48
CA ILE A 135 -7.06 11.45 -4.28
C ILE A 135 -6.97 11.86 -5.76
N ASN A 136 -6.95 13.17 -6.06
CA ASN A 136 -6.74 13.66 -7.44
C ASN A 136 -5.41 13.16 -8.03
N ILE A 137 -4.33 13.23 -7.27
CA ILE A 137 -3.00 12.78 -7.72
C ILE A 137 -3.01 11.27 -8.01
N VAL A 138 -3.69 10.48 -7.18
CA VAL A 138 -3.83 9.03 -7.40
C VAL A 138 -4.68 8.73 -8.64
N GLN A 139 -5.74 9.49 -8.89
CA GLN A 139 -6.51 9.38 -10.13
C GLN A 139 -5.64 9.67 -11.37
N GLU A 140 -4.80 10.72 -11.33
CA GLU A 140 -3.83 11.00 -12.40
C GLU A 140 -2.78 9.89 -12.54
N PHE A 141 -2.35 9.28 -11.41
CA PHE A 141 -1.49 8.11 -11.42
C PHE A 141 -2.13 6.94 -12.18
N PHE A 142 -3.39 6.63 -11.89
CA PHE A 142 -4.11 5.58 -12.59
C PHE A 142 -4.26 5.87 -14.09
N LYS A 143 -4.62 7.10 -14.48
CA LYS A 143 -4.75 7.48 -15.89
C LYS A 143 -3.46 7.25 -16.69
N HIS A 144 -2.31 7.42 -16.04
CA HIS A 144 -1.02 7.26 -16.72
C HIS A 144 -0.49 5.83 -16.65
N PHE A 145 -0.48 5.21 -15.46
CA PHE A 145 0.21 3.96 -15.20
C PHE A 145 -0.68 2.71 -15.24
N LYS A 146 -2.02 2.84 -15.07
CA LYS A 146 -2.92 1.69 -15.25
C LYS A 146 -2.99 1.31 -16.73
N LYS A 147 -2.54 0.11 -17.05
CA LYS A 147 -2.62 -0.51 -18.38
C LYS A 147 -3.60 -1.67 -18.33
N LYS A 148 -3.85 -2.30 -19.47
CA LYS A 148 -4.81 -3.41 -19.61
C LYS A 148 -4.49 -4.60 -18.70
N ASP A 149 -3.22 -4.85 -18.46
CA ASP A 149 -2.67 -5.94 -17.66
C ASP A 149 -2.30 -5.54 -16.22
N THR A 150 -2.49 -4.27 -15.86
CA THR A 150 -2.24 -3.77 -14.50
C THR A 150 -3.41 -4.12 -13.59
N VAL A 151 -3.15 -4.81 -12.48
CA VAL A 151 -4.14 -5.09 -11.42
C VAL A 151 -4.11 -3.96 -10.39
N VAL A 152 -5.25 -3.34 -10.13
CA VAL A 152 -5.38 -2.29 -9.11
C VAL A 152 -6.03 -2.86 -7.85
N VAL A 153 -5.31 -2.78 -6.73
CA VAL A 153 -5.79 -3.17 -5.40
C VAL A 153 -5.95 -1.92 -4.56
N ILE A 154 -7.16 -1.66 -4.10
CA ILE A 154 -7.45 -0.50 -3.24
C ILE A 154 -7.78 -0.97 -1.84
N ASP A 155 -6.95 -0.54 -0.89
CA ASP A 155 -7.25 -0.58 0.53
C ASP A 155 -7.79 0.80 0.94
N PRO A 156 -9.11 0.92 1.18
CA PRO A 156 -9.75 2.23 1.36
C PRO A 156 -9.64 2.69 2.82
N VAL A 157 -8.41 2.87 3.29
CA VAL A 157 -8.09 3.20 4.69
C VAL A 157 -8.81 4.47 5.13
N MET A 158 -9.94 4.33 5.86
CA MET A 158 -10.76 5.45 6.33
C MET A 158 -11.13 5.36 7.81
N GLY A 159 -11.21 4.17 8.37
CA GLY A 159 -11.69 4.00 9.75
C GLY A 159 -11.77 2.55 10.19
N ASP A 160 -12.14 2.34 11.44
CA ASP A 160 -12.34 1.02 12.05
C ASP A 160 -13.35 1.09 13.18
N TYR A 161 -13.96 -0.05 13.55
CA TYR A 161 -14.97 -0.15 14.64
C TYR A 161 -16.13 0.86 14.53
N GLY A 162 -16.62 1.12 13.33
CA GLY A 162 -17.73 2.03 13.06
C GLY A 162 -17.36 3.53 13.13
N LYS A 163 -16.07 3.87 13.19
CA LYS A 163 -15.60 5.26 13.29
C LYS A 163 -14.54 5.57 12.23
N CYS A 164 -14.66 6.75 11.63
CA CYS A 164 -13.59 7.29 10.79
C CYS A 164 -12.36 7.64 11.62
N TYR A 165 -11.19 7.52 11.02
CA TYR A 165 -9.96 8.04 11.63
C TYR A 165 -10.02 9.58 11.72
N PRO A 166 -9.40 10.19 12.74
CA PRO A 166 -9.45 11.64 12.95
C PRO A 166 -8.95 12.48 11.78
N THR A 167 -8.15 11.90 10.91
CA THR A 167 -7.60 12.53 9.70
C THR A 167 -8.56 12.49 8.51
N TYR A 168 -9.66 11.72 8.58
CA TYR A 168 -10.63 11.58 7.48
C TYR A 168 -11.84 12.47 7.70
N THR A 169 -12.04 13.39 6.76
CA THR A 169 -13.25 14.24 6.69
C THR A 169 -14.34 13.55 5.89
N ASP A 170 -15.59 14.00 6.03
CA ASP A 170 -16.72 13.51 5.21
C ASP A 170 -16.44 13.69 3.71
N GLU A 171 -15.80 14.80 3.31
CA GLU A 171 -15.35 15.03 1.95
C GLU A 171 -14.41 13.92 1.47
N MET A 172 -13.42 13.55 2.27
CA MET A 172 -12.48 12.50 1.91
C MET A 172 -13.17 11.14 1.79
N CYS A 173 -14.10 10.82 2.69
CA CYS A 173 -14.89 9.59 2.62
C CYS A 173 -15.73 9.53 1.33
N GLN A 174 -16.36 10.63 0.94
CA GLN A 174 -17.11 10.70 -0.33
C GLN A 174 -16.18 10.54 -1.52
N ARG A 175 -15.04 11.20 -1.52
CA ARG A 175 -14.08 11.14 -2.60
C ARG A 175 -13.34 9.80 -2.71
N MET A 176 -13.20 9.05 -1.62
CA MET A 176 -12.65 7.70 -1.68
C MET A 176 -13.50 6.77 -2.57
N LYS A 177 -14.83 7.01 -2.66
CA LYS A 177 -15.70 6.27 -3.58
C LYS A 177 -15.30 6.41 -5.04
N GLU A 178 -14.73 7.56 -5.43
CA GLU A 178 -14.24 7.79 -6.79
C GLU A 178 -13.05 6.88 -7.14
N LEU A 179 -12.23 6.51 -6.14
CA LEU A 179 -11.12 5.58 -6.35
C LEU A 179 -11.59 4.14 -6.51
N VAL A 180 -12.71 3.76 -5.86
CA VAL A 180 -13.26 2.40 -5.94
C VAL A 180 -13.52 1.98 -7.39
N GLU A 181 -13.92 2.92 -8.25
CA GLU A 181 -14.19 2.68 -9.68
C GLU A 181 -12.94 2.18 -10.46
N TYR A 182 -11.74 2.50 -9.97
CA TYR A 182 -10.49 2.06 -10.59
C TYR A 182 -10.04 0.68 -10.12
N ALA A 183 -10.63 0.15 -9.03
CA ALA A 183 -10.19 -1.09 -8.40
C ALA A 183 -10.55 -2.32 -9.24
N ASP A 184 -9.64 -3.27 -9.33
CA ASP A 184 -9.92 -4.65 -9.72
C ASP A 184 -10.22 -5.50 -8.47
N ILE A 185 -9.55 -5.17 -7.36
CA ILE A 185 -9.72 -5.80 -6.05
C ILE A 185 -9.86 -4.70 -4.99
N LEU A 186 -10.87 -4.81 -4.13
CA LEU A 186 -11.12 -3.91 -3.02
C LEU A 186 -10.99 -4.68 -1.68
N THR A 187 -10.29 -4.11 -0.69
CA THR A 187 -9.97 -4.80 0.58
C THR A 187 -10.49 -4.08 1.84
N PRO A 188 -11.70 -3.54 1.89
CA PRO A 188 -12.19 -2.80 3.03
C PRO A 188 -12.34 -3.68 4.27
N ASN A 189 -12.19 -3.09 5.46
CA ASN A 189 -12.78 -3.66 6.65
C ASN A 189 -14.31 -3.39 6.66
N LEU A 190 -15.04 -3.98 7.62
CA LEU A 190 -16.50 -3.82 7.67
C LEU A 190 -16.93 -2.36 7.85
N THR A 191 -16.17 -1.54 8.59
CA THR A 191 -16.44 -0.10 8.76
C THR A 191 -16.31 0.65 7.45
N GLU A 192 -15.24 0.44 6.74
CA GLU A 192 -14.94 1.06 5.44
C GLU A 192 -15.96 0.65 4.40
N ALA A 193 -16.33 -0.63 4.38
CA ALA A 193 -17.39 -1.13 3.50
C ALA A 193 -18.73 -0.43 3.76
N CYS A 194 -19.09 -0.22 5.02
CA CYS A 194 -20.28 0.53 5.42
C CYS A 194 -20.22 2.01 5.04
N ILE A 195 -19.05 2.66 5.20
CA ILE A 195 -18.85 4.06 4.79
C ILE A 195 -19.01 4.20 3.26
N LEU A 196 -18.39 3.31 2.49
CA LEU A 196 -18.44 3.35 1.03
C LEU A 196 -19.85 3.14 0.48
N THR A 197 -20.69 2.32 1.15
CA THR A 197 -22.07 2.03 0.74
C THR A 197 -23.11 2.89 1.46
N GLU A 198 -22.69 3.75 2.41
CA GLU A 198 -23.61 4.56 3.25
C GLU A 198 -24.57 3.71 4.11
N ILE A 199 -24.24 2.45 4.33
CA ILE A 199 -25.00 1.57 5.19
C ILE A 199 -24.53 1.74 6.64
N PRO A 200 -25.43 1.95 7.62
CA PRO A 200 -25.01 2.10 9.01
C PRO A 200 -24.24 0.88 9.54
N TYR A 201 -23.06 1.13 10.09
CA TYR A 201 -22.24 0.08 10.71
C TYR A 201 -22.93 -0.54 11.92
N ARG A 202 -22.86 -1.87 12.02
CA ARG A 202 -23.27 -2.66 13.18
C ARG A 202 -22.35 -3.87 13.34
N GLU A 203 -21.94 -4.17 14.56
CA GLU A 203 -21.08 -5.33 14.84
C GLU A 203 -21.79 -6.67 14.60
N ASP A 204 -23.13 -6.70 14.74
CA ASP A 204 -23.98 -7.88 14.65
C ASP A 204 -24.58 -8.10 13.24
N MET A 205 -23.99 -7.53 12.21
CA MET A 205 -24.47 -7.68 10.82
C MET A 205 -24.56 -9.15 10.42
N LYS A 206 -25.72 -9.53 9.84
CA LYS A 206 -25.89 -10.89 9.27
C LYS A 206 -24.99 -11.07 8.04
N VAL A 207 -24.54 -12.29 7.82
CA VAL A 207 -23.72 -12.64 6.64
C VAL A 207 -24.39 -12.19 5.33
N SER A 208 -25.71 -12.33 5.22
CA SER A 208 -26.47 -11.88 4.04
C SER A 208 -26.33 -10.37 3.80
N GLN A 209 -26.34 -9.55 4.85
CA GLN A 209 -26.17 -8.10 4.73
C GLN A 209 -24.75 -7.73 4.29
N VAL A 210 -23.74 -8.45 4.81
CA VAL A 210 -22.34 -8.23 4.37
C VAL A 210 -22.13 -8.66 2.91
N ILE A 211 -22.83 -9.70 2.45
CA ILE A 211 -22.84 -10.10 1.03
C ILE A 211 -23.46 -9.01 0.16
N GLU A 212 -24.58 -8.39 0.57
CA GLU A 212 -25.20 -7.29 -0.17
C GLU A 212 -24.27 -6.08 -0.26
N ILE A 213 -23.59 -5.71 0.84
CA ILE A 213 -22.57 -4.65 0.83
C ILE A 213 -21.46 -4.97 -0.18
N ALA A 214 -20.94 -6.20 -0.17
CA ALA A 214 -19.88 -6.60 -1.10
C ALA A 214 -20.36 -6.57 -2.57
N ARG A 215 -21.62 -6.93 -2.82
CA ARG A 215 -22.23 -6.84 -4.15
C ARG A 215 -22.34 -5.39 -4.62
N GLU A 216 -22.89 -4.51 -3.78
CA GLU A 216 -23.01 -3.09 -4.08
C GLU A 216 -21.64 -2.45 -4.37
N LEU A 217 -20.61 -2.77 -3.59
CA LEU A 217 -19.25 -2.32 -3.85
C LEU A 217 -18.74 -2.82 -5.19
N SER A 218 -19.06 -4.08 -5.54
CA SER A 218 -18.63 -4.68 -6.81
C SER A 218 -19.30 -4.04 -8.02
N GLU A 219 -20.54 -3.56 -7.89
CA GLU A 219 -21.25 -2.84 -8.95
C GLU A 219 -20.62 -1.48 -9.29
N ARG A 220 -19.79 -0.95 -8.39
CA ARG A 220 -19.07 0.32 -8.57
C ARG A 220 -17.74 0.17 -9.32
N GLY A 221 -17.25 -1.04 -9.58
CA GLY A 221 -16.00 -1.26 -10.33
C GLY A 221 -15.29 -2.58 -10.04
N PRO A 222 -14.90 -2.87 -8.78
CA PRO A 222 -14.09 -4.02 -8.47
C PRO A 222 -14.82 -5.34 -8.71
N LYS A 223 -14.20 -6.25 -9.45
CA LYS A 223 -14.75 -7.60 -9.65
C LYS A 223 -14.51 -8.52 -8.45
N LYS A 224 -13.64 -8.13 -7.55
CA LYS A 224 -13.26 -8.88 -6.35
C LYS A 224 -13.31 -7.95 -5.14
N VAL A 225 -14.09 -8.33 -4.14
CA VAL A 225 -14.20 -7.57 -2.88
C VAL A 225 -13.93 -8.54 -1.72
N VAL A 226 -13.04 -8.18 -0.82
CA VAL A 226 -12.89 -8.88 0.44
C VAL A 226 -13.20 -7.95 1.60
N ILE A 227 -14.30 -8.18 2.28
CA ILE A 227 -14.63 -7.44 3.51
C ILE A 227 -13.97 -8.17 4.67
N THR A 228 -13.00 -7.46 5.32
CA THR A 228 -12.16 -8.03 6.37
C THR A 228 -12.68 -7.70 7.77
N GLY A 229 -12.15 -8.40 8.77
CA GLY A 229 -12.32 -8.05 10.17
C GLY A 229 -13.71 -8.31 10.75
N ILE A 230 -14.54 -9.15 10.12
CA ILE A 230 -15.88 -9.50 10.64
C ILE A 230 -15.70 -10.39 11.88
N ILE A 231 -16.01 -9.84 13.06
CA ILE A 231 -15.84 -10.56 14.33
C ILE A 231 -17.05 -11.46 14.58
N GLN A 232 -16.81 -12.75 14.75
CA GLN A 232 -17.83 -13.74 15.05
C GLN A 232 -17.39 -14.61 16.24
N LYS A 233 -17.75 -14.21 17.48
CA LYS A 233 -17.35 -14.92 18.71
C LYS A 233 -15.82 -15.10 18.80
N SER A 234 -15.33 -16.33 18.68
CA SER A 234 -13.90 -16.69 18.73
C SER A 234 -13.20 -16.70 17.37
N TYR A 235 -13.85 -16.19 16.33
CA TYR A 235 -13.31 -16.16 14.96
C TYR A 235 -13.28 -14.74 14.42
N ILE A 236 -12.29 -14.49 13.55
CA ILE A 236 -12.28 -13.38 12.62
C ILE A 236 -12.59 -13.97 11.25
N SER A 237 -13.56 -13.36 10.57
CA SER A 237 -14.02 -13.83 9.26
C SER A 237 -13.76 -12.78 8.21
N ASN A 238 -13.39 -13.22 7.01
CA ASN A 238 -13.25 -12.38 5.83
C ASN A 238 -14.24 -12.88 4.78
N LEU A 239 -15.12 -12.00 4.29
CA LEU A 239 -16.04 -12.32 3.21
C LEU A 239 -15.32 -12.10 1.88
N CYS A 240 -15.18 -13.15 1.08
CA CYS A 240 -14.72 -13.08 -0.31
C CYS A 240 -15.91 -13.05 -1.24
N TYR A 241 -16.02 -11.98 -2.02
CA TYR A 241 -16.98 -11.81 -3.10
C TYR A 241 -16.24 -11.68 -4.42
N GLU A 242 -16.60 -12.48 -5.41
CA GLU A 242 -16.05 -12.43 -6.76
C GLU A 242 -17.21 -12.57 -7.74
N VAL A 243 -17.30 -11.68 -8.71
CA VAL A 243 -18.39 -11.67 -9.72
C VAL A 243 -18.45 -13.02 -10.43
N GLY A 244 -19.64 -13.59 -10.50
CA GLY A 244 -19.88 -14.90 -11.13
C GLY A 244 -19.48 -16.10 -10.26
N GLN A 245 -19.12 -15.90 -9.00
CA GLN A 245 -18.84 -16.98 -8.06
C GLN A 245 -19.67 -16.85 -6.78
N GLU A 246 -19.92 -18.00 -6.13
CA GLU A 246 -20.57 -17.99 -4.81
C GLU A 246 -19.68 -17.29 -3.75
N PRO A 247 -20.25 -16.35 -2.99
CA PRO A 247 -19.58 -15.68 -1.88
C PRO A 247 -19.07 -16.68 -0.85
N THR A 248 -17.89 -16.48 -0.33
CA THR A 248 -17.27 -17.43 0.60
C THR A 248 -16.80 -16.71 1.86
N MET A 249 -17.20 -17.21 3.03
CA MET A 249 -16.73 -16.74 4.33
C MET A 249 -15.49 -17.52 4.75
N ARG A 250 -14.35 -16.86 4.88
CA ARG A 250 -13.10 -17.44 5.38
C ARG A 250 -12.95 -17.13 6.87
N LYS A 251 -13.06 -18.17 7.71
CA LYS A 251 -12.97 -18.06 9.16
C LYS A 251 -11.57 -18.40 9.65
N THR A 252 -11.02 -17.56 10.50
CA THR A 252 -9.73 -17.80 11.16
C THR A 252 -9.94 -17.61 12.66
N GLN A 253 -9.45 -18.55 13.47
CA GLN A 253 -9.54 -18.44 14.92
C GLN A 253 -8.87 -17.12 15.38
N LYS A 254 -9.60 -16.33 16.16
CA LYS A 254 -9.09 -15.10 16.76
C LYS A 254 -7.98 -15.43 17.76
N VAL A 255 -6.85 -14.77 17.61
CA VAL A 255 -5.70 -14.89 18.52
C VAL A 255 -5.28 -13.51 18.95
N GLY A 256 -4.91 -13.36 20.23
CA GLY A 256 -4.41 -12.09 20.77
C GLY A 256 -5.34 -10.89 20.58
N THR A 257 -4.72 -9.72 20.51
CA THR A 257 -5.37 -8.42 20.29
C THR A 257 -5.04 -7.89 18.90
N GLN A 258 -5.86 -6.97 18.41
CA GLN A 258 -5.57 -6.25 17.16
C GLN A 258 -4.28 -5.44 17.31
N ARG A 259 -3.51 -5.39 16.22
CA ARG A 259 -2.23 -4.69 16.12
C ARG A 259 -2.16 -3.90 14.81
N SER A 260 -1.43 -2.80 14.82
CA SER A 260 -1.11 -2.06 13.61
C SER A 260 -0.41 -2.96 12.57
N GLY A 261 -0.61 -2.69 11.29
CA GLY A 261 0.03 -3.36 10.16
C GLY A 261 -0.65 -4.63 9.66
N THR A 262 -1.69 -5.13 10.34
CA THR A 262 -2.42 -6.33 9.86
C THR A 262 -3.14 -6.08 8.55
N GLY A 263 -3.74 -4.90 8.35
CA GLY A 263 -4.35 -4.46 7.09
C GLY A 263 -3.30 -4.35 5.98
N ASP A 264 -2.18 -3.69 6.26
CA ASP A 264 -1.08 -3.52 5.29
C ASP A 264 -0.48 -4.87 4.84
N ILE A 265 -0.30 -5.81 5.77
CA ILE A 265 0.13 -7.18 5.42
C ILE A 265 -0.91 -7.84 4.52
N PHE A 266 -2.20 -7.72 4.86
CA PHE A 266 -3.29 -8.32 4.11
C PHE A 266 -3.32 -7.78 2.68
N ALA A 267 -3.41 -6.46 2.51
CA ALA A 267 -3.46 -5.80 1.20
C ALA A 267 -2.20 -6.09 0.37
N SER A 268 -1.02 -6.11 0.99
CA SER A 268 0.25 -6.41 0.33
C SER A 268 0.31 -7.85 -0.22
N ILE A 269 -0.18 -8.84 0.55
CA ILE A 269 -0.26 -10.24 0.09
C ILE A 269 -1.27 -10.36 -1.05
N ILE A 270 -2.45 -9.73 -0.93
CA ILE A 270 -3.45 -9.73 -2.01
C ILE A 270 -2.88 -9.12 -3.29
N ALA A 271 -2.18 -8.00 -3.21
CA ALA A 271 -1.59 -7.32 -4.36
C ALA A 271 -0.49 -8.18 -5.03
N ALA A 272 0.42 -8.73 -4.24
CA ALA A 272 1.51 -9.57 -4.76
C ALA A 272 0.98 -10.88 -5.37
N ASP A 273 0.01 -11.53 -4.73
CA ASP A 273 -0.63 -12.75 -5.23
C ASP A 273 -1.41 -12.48 -6.53
N ALA A 274 -2.13 -11.37 -6.60
CA ALA A 274 -2.86 -10.99 -7.81
C ALA A 274 -1.92 -10.82 -9.01
N VAL A 275 -0.79 -10.14 -8.82
CA VAL A 275 0.27 -10.00 -9.83
C VAL A 275 0.91 -11.35 -10.18
N ASN A 276 1.03 -12.26 -9.22
CA ASN A 276 1.58 -13.60 -9.43
C ASN A 276 0.57 -14.61 -10.00
N GLY A 277 -0.71 -14.21 -10.15
CA GLY A 277 -1.76 -15.05 -10.74
C GLY A 277 -2.34 -16.08 -9.75
N VAL A 278 -2.18 -15.87 -8.45
CA VAL A 278 -2.75 -16.75 -7.42
C VAL A 278 -4.28 -16.51 -7.35
N PRO A 279 -5.10 -17.56 -7.26
CA PRO A 279 -6.55 -17.43 -7.12
C PRO A 279 -6.93 -16.60 -5.89
N PHE A 280 -7.89 -15.68 -6.04
CA PHE A 280 -8.25 -14.71 -5.02
C PHE A 280 -8.61 -15.33 -3.66
N LYS A 281 -9.39 -16.41 -3.66
CA LYS A 281 -9.79 -17.12 -2.43
C LYS A 281 -8.60 -17.75 -1.69
N ASP A 282 -7.59 -18.17 -2.43
CA ASP A 282 -6.36 -18.75 -1.85
C ASP A 282 -5.45 -17.68 -1.29
N SER A 283 -5.37 -16.51 -1.97
CA SER A 283 -4.66 -15.34 -1.48
C SER A 283 -5.25 -14.85 -0.14
N VAL A 284 -6.57 -14.71 -0.05
CA VAL A 284 -7.26 -14.33 1.21
C VAL A 284 -6.97 -15.32 2.34
N ARG A 285 -6.97 -16.63 2.04
CA ARG A 285 -6.60 -17.66 3.01
C ARG A 285 -5.14 -17.52 3.45
N LYS A 286 -4.21 -17.36 2.50
CA LYS A 286 -2.78 -17.15 2.77
C LYS A 286 -2.58 -15.96 3.70
N ALA A 287 -3.13 -14.79 3.35
CA ALA A 287 -3.03 -13.56 4.14
C ALA A 287 -3.56 -13.75 5.57
N SER A 288 -4.75 -14.33 5.72
CA SER A 288 -5.35 -14.58 7.03
C SER A 288 -4.51 -15.49 7.93
N LEU A 289 -3.95 -16.57 7.35
CA LEU A 289 -3.12 -17.52 8.09
C LEU A 289 -1.75 -16.92 8.43
N PHE A 290 -1.18 -16.12 7.53
CA PHE A 290 0.09 -15.45 7.76
C PHE A 290 -0.04 -14.43 8.90
N ILE A 291 -1.07 -13.57 8.87
CA ILE A 291 -1.36 -12.60 9.94
C ILE A 291 -1.56 -13.29 11.28
N LYS A 292 -2.29 -14.42 11.32
CA LYS A 292 -2.45 -15.20 12.54
C LYS A 292 -1.10 -15.63 13.12
N LYS A 293 -0.17 -16.13 12.29
CA LYS A 293 1.19 -16.49 12.73
C LYS A 293 1.95 -15.28 13.27
N CYS A 294 1.85 -14.13 12.59
CA CYS A 294 2.49 -12.89 13.03
C CYS A 294 1.99 -12.43 14.40
N ILE A 295 0.67 -12.50 14.64
CA ILE A 295 0.08 -12.15 15.94
C ILE A 295 0.56 -13.11 17.03
N ILE A 296 0.55 -14.41 16.79
CA ILE A 296 1.06 -15.41 17.75
C ILE A 296 2.52 -15.09 18.08
N ARG A 297 3.34 -14.86 17.08
CA ARG A 297 4.76 -14.55 17.28
C ARG A 297 4.97 -13.23 18.04
N SER A 298 4.14 -12.23 17.77
CA SER A 298 4.16 -10.96 18.55
C SER A 298 3.86 -11.18 20.03
N MET A 299 2.95 -12.11 20.34
CA MET A 299 2.62 -12.44 21.74
C MET A 299 3.74 -13.22 22.42
N GLU A 300 4.35 -14.20 21.73
CA GLU A 300 5.48 -14.99 22.24
C GLU A 300 6.71 -14.12 22.55
N LEU A 301 6.93 -13.08 21.75
CA LEU A 301 8.02 -12.11 21.94
C LEU A 301 7.65 -10.93 22.87
N GLU A 302 6.44 -10.94 23.45
CA GLU A 302 5.94 -9.88 24.33
C GLU A 302 6.01 -8.48 23.71
N ILE A 303 5.89 -8.39 22.37
CA ILE A 303 5.97 -7.11 21.66
C ILE A 303 4.77 -6.23 22.05
N PRO A 304 4.99 -4.97 22.46
CA PRO A 304 3.90 -4.05 22.76
C PRO A 304 2.89 -3.95 21.61
N VAL A 305 1.61 -3.80 21.94
CA VAL A 305 0.54 -3.73 20.93
C VAL A 305 0.75 -2.54 19.99
N THR A 306 1.23 -1.42 20.52
CA THR A 306 1.57 -0.20 19.78
C THR A 306 2.69 -0.37 18.76
N ASP A 307 3.58 -1.35 18.97
CA ASP A 307 4.73 -1.57 18.07
C ASP A 307 4.33 -2.33 16.79
N GLY A 308 3.05 -2.67 16.68
CA GLY A 308 2.50 -3.37 15.53
C GLY A 308 2.72 -4.88 15.57
N VAL A 309 2.41 -5.52 14.46
CA VAL A 309 2.48 -6.98 14.32
C VAL A 309 3.87 -7.43 13.84
N CYS A 310 4.52 -8.32 14.59
CA CYS A 310 5.82 -8.89 14.23
C CYS A 310 5.67 -9.85 13.07
N PHE A 311 6.09 -9.44 11.90
CA PHE A 311 6.09 -10.28 10.70
C PHE A 311 7.51 -10.77 10.33
N GLU A 312 8.55 -10.12 10.80
CA GLU A 312 9.94 -10.39 10.47
C GLU A 312 10.33 -11.84 10.76
N GLU A 313 9.95 -12.32 11.94
CA GLU A 313 10.25 -13.68 12.41
C GLU A 313 9.57 -14.79 11.60
N VAL A 314 8.47 -14.47 10.93
CA VAL A 314 7.67 -15.44 10.16
C VAL A 314 7.71 -15.19 8.65
N LEU A 315 8.41 -14.13 8.21
CA LEU A 315 8.47 -13.71 6.82
C LEU A 315 8.93 -14.82 5.87
N GLY A 316 9.87 -15.65 6.29
CA GLY A 316 10.35 -16.79 5.52
C GLY A 316 9.30 -17.89 5.23
N SER A 317 8.15 -17.86 5.92
CA SER A 317 7.01 -18.75 5.66
C SER A 317 6.09 -18.23 4.54
N LEU A 318 6.26 -16.99 4.11
CA LEU A 318 5.50 -16.38 3.02
C LEU A 318 6.15 -16.79 1.69
N LYS A 319 5.38 -17.47 0.83
CA LYS A 319 5.82 -17.90 -0.50
C LYS A 319 4.87 -17.33 -1.55
N PRO A 320 5.37 -17.06 -2.77
CA PRO A 320 4.54 -16.69 -3.92
C PRO A 320 3.44 -17.70 -4.19
#